data_00ac1e34b2127da5d53fc606b2db90ab
#
_entry.id   00ac1e34b2127da5d53fc606b2db90ab
#
_cell.length_a   1.000
_cell.length_b   1.000
_cell.length_c   1.000
_cell.angle_alpha   90.00
_cell.angle_beta   90.00
_cell.angle_gamma   90.00
#
_symmetry.space_group_name_H-M   'P 1'
#
loop_
_entity.id
_entity.type
_entity.pdbx_description
1 polymer ?
#
loop_
_entity_poly.entity_id
_entity_poly.type
_entity_poly.pdbx_seq_one_letter_code
_entity_poly.pdbx_strand_id
1 'polypeptide(L)'
;MAREYNFREIEQKWHQRWVANHTYQVKEDAGKKKFYVLNMFPYPSGAGLHVGHPLGYIASDIYARYKRLQGYNVLNPMGYDAYGLPAEQHAIKTGQHPEISTFANIDHYREQLDKIGFSFDWDREVRTCTPDYYHWTQWAFQKMFGSFFCNKQQKAMPIEMLIEHFEKEGTAHWDVACTEEMNFTAEEWNSWDAKKQSEVLMNYRLAFMGETMVNWCPQLGTVLANDEVVNGVSERGGYPVEQKRMRQWCLRVSAYSQRLLDGLDTINWSESIKETQRNWIGRSEGTEVQIHVAESDVCFTIFTTRADTMFGVTFFVLAPESELVDQVTTAEQRAQVDAYIKYVKSRTERERMIDHTVTGVFSGAYGINPITGDKCPIYISEYVLAGYGTGAIMAVPAHDSRDYAFAKHFGLPIIPLVEGADVSQESYDAKEGIVTNSPVSEDKSVKYDGEALCLNGLTIKEAIQETKRFVSEHKLGRVKVNYRLRDAIFSRQRYWGEPFPVYYKNGIPTMIPEECLPVELPAVEKFLPTETGEPPLGNAQIWAWDEANRKIVDKKLIDEKTV
;
A
#
# COMPACT_ATOMS: atom_id res chain seq x y z
N MET A 1 -63.98 5.97 22.58
CA MET A 1 -63.17 5.46 21.42
C MET A 1 -61.71 5.66 21.78
N ALA A 2 -60.93 4.60 21.81
CA ALA A 2 -59.48 4.72 21.97
C ALA A 2 -58.93 5.47 20.75
N ARG A 3 -58.19 6.56 20.96
CA ARG A 3 -57.49 7.27 19.87
C ARG A 3 -56.53 6.28 19.22
N GLU A 4 -56.73 6.03 17.94
CA GLU A 4 -55.83 5.23 17.17
C GLU A 4 -54.42 5.87 17.24
N TYR A 5 -53.39 5.09 17.52
CA TYR A 5 -52.02 5.57 17.63
C TYR A 5 -51.50 5.97 16.25
N ASN A 6 -51.56 7.26 15.92
CA ASN A 6 -51.10 7.80 14.66
C ASN A 6 -49.59 8.07 14.71
N PHE A 7 -48.79 7.05 14.46
CA PHE A 7 -47.31 7.14 14.50
C PHE A 7 -46.78 8.16 13.51
N ARG A 8 -47.37 8.30 12.29
CA ARG A 8 -46.90 9.22 11.27
C ARG A 8 -46.99 10.69 11.70
N GLU A 9 -48.07 11.11 12.31
CA GLU A 9 -48.18 12.47 12.84
C GLU A 9 -47.23 12.71 14.01
N ILE A 10 -47.02 11.70 14.85
CA ILE A 10 -46.08 11.78 15.98
C ILE A 10 -44.64 11.92 15.48
N GLU A 11 -44.25 11.09 14.55
CA GLU A 11 -42.91 11.12 13.96
C GLU A 11 -42.66 12.47 13.27
N GLN A 12 -43.56 12.93 12.41
CA GLN A 12 -43.42 14.22 11.72
C GLN A 12 -43.30 15.38 12.71
N LYS A 13 -44.16 15.41 13.76
CA LYS A 13 -44.13 16.45 14.81
C LYS A 13 -42.76 16.49 15.52
N TRP A 14 -42.26 15.34 15.95
CA TRP A 14 -41.01 15.29 16.71
C TRP A 14 -39.82 15.59 15.84
N HIS A 15 -39.81 15.11 14.62
CA HIS A 15 -38.77 15.39 13.64
C HIS A 15 -38.64 16.89 13.38
N GLN A 16 -39.74 17.57 13.05
CA GLN A 16 -39.75 19.02 12.87
C GLN A 16 -39.25 19.77 14.13
N ARG A 17 -39.61 19.27 15.32
CA ARG A 17 -39.16 19.86 16.58
C ARG A 17 -37.67 19.68 16.82
N TRP A 18 -37.10 18.52 16.50
CA TRP A 18 -35.68 18.28 16.64
C TRP A 18 -34.86 19.18 15.72
N VAL A 19 -35.27 19.32 14.48
CA VAL A 19 -34.63 20.20 13.51
C VAL A 19 -34.71 21.67 13.95
N ALA A 20 -35.93 22.16 14.27
CA ALA A 20 -36.13 23.55 14.64
C ALA A 20 -35.42 23.97 15.95
N ASN A 21 -35.22 23.04 16.87
CA ASN A 21 -34.56 23.30 18.16
C ASN A 21 -33.06 22.95 18.14
N HIS A 22 -32.50 22.50 17.01
CA HIS A 22 -31.11 22.00 16.93
C HIS A 22 -30.82 21.00 18.08
N THR A 23 -31.74 20.05 18.32
CA THR A 23 -31.76 19.19 19.51
C THR A 23 -30.47 18.38 19.66
N TYR A 24 -29.83 18.01 18.56
CA TYR A 24 -28.64 17.16 18.54
C TYR A 24 -27.33 17.92 18.30
N GLN A 25 -27.41 19.25 18.17
CA GLN A 25 -26.24 20.11 18.05
C GLN A 25 -25.34 19.97 19.27
N VAL A 26 -24.08 19.65 19.03
CA VAL A 26 -23.05 19.65 20.07
C VAL A 26 -22.56 21.06 20.32
N LYS A 27 -22.42 21.43 21.59
CA LYS A 27 -21.78 22.68 22.02
C LYS A 27 -20.51 22.34 22.78
N GLU A 28 -19.47 23.11 22.62
CA GLU A 28 -18.24 22.93 23.38
C GLU A 28 -18.50 23.22 24.86
N ASP A 29 -18.56 22.16 25.65
CA ASP A 29 -18.82 22.21 27.09
C ASP A 29 -17.73 21.41 27.83
N ALA A 30 -16.80 22.13 28.43
CA ALA A 30 -15.71 21.53 29.19
C ALA A 30 -16.18 20.82 30.48
N GLY A 31 -17.38 21.13 30.97
CA GLY A 31 -17.97 20.52 32.18
C GLY A 31 -18.59 19.14 31.97
N LYS A 32 -18.75 18.72 30.70
CA LYS A 32 -19.37 17.43 30.37
C LYS A 32 -18.34 16.44 29.83
N LYS A 33 -18.52 15.17 30.18
CA LYS A 33 -17.74 14.09 29.54
C LYS A 33 -18.06 14.05 28.05
N LYS A 34 -17.01 14.04 27.21
CA LYS A 34 -17.13 13.97 25.75
C LYS A 34 -17.39 12.53 25.31
N PHE A 35 -18.19 12.38 24.27
CA PHE A 35 -18.37 11.12 23.57
C PHE A 35 -18.50 11.38 22.06
N TYR A 36 -17.68 10.70 21.27
CA TYR A 36 -17.68 10.82 19.82
C TYR A 36 -18.17 9.52 19.20
N VAL A 37 -19.19 9.62 18.36
CA VAL A 37 -19.73 8.50 17.58
C VAL A 37 -19.32 8.68 16.14
N LEU A 38 -18.47 7.79 15.65
CA LEU A 38 -17.99 7.82 14.27
C LEU A 38 -18.80 6.87 13.40
N ASN A 39 -19.44 7.42 12.37
CA ASN A 39 -20.12 6.67 11.33
C ASN A 39 -19.30 6.70 10.04
N MET A 40 -19.40 5.65 9.22
CA MET A 40 -18.87 5.65 7.87
C MET A 40 -19.83 6.44 6.97
N PHE A 41 -19.33 7.51 6.35
CA PHE A 41 -20.13 8.36 5.46
C PHE A 41 -20.54 7.60 4.19
N PRO A 42 -21.79 7.78 3.71
CA PRO A 42 -22.22 7.18 2.46
C PRO A 42 -21.60 7.89 1.25
N TYR A 43 -21.42 7.14 0.16
CA TYR A 43 -21.15 7.72 -1.15
C TYR A 43 -22.47 8.19 -1.78
N PRO A 44 -22.63 9.46 -2.12
CA PRO A 44 -23.84 9.97 -2.77
C PRO A 44 -23.85 9.66 -4.28
N SER A 45 -23.61 8.41 -4.64
CA SER A 45 -23.40 7.94 -6.02
C SER A 45 -24.64 7.37 -6.71
N GLY A 46 -25.75 7.25 -5.98
CA GLY A 46 -26.98 6.67 -6.49
C GLY A 46 -28.20 7.51 -6.16
N ALA A 47 -29.35 7.09 -6.67
CA ALA A 47 -30.63 7.78 -6.50
C ALA A 47 -31.21 7.75 -5.09
N GLY A 48 -30.48 7.29 -4.09
CA GLY A 48 -30.87 7.24 -2.68
C GLY A 48 -30.18 6.16 -1.87
N LEU A 49 -30.47 6.14 -0.58
CA LEU A 49 -29.96 5.15 0.36
C LEU A 49 -30.52 3.75 0.05
N HIS A 50 -29.68 2.74 0.17
CA HIS A 50 -30.12 1.34 0.24
C HIS A 50 -30.17 0.87 1.72
N VAL A 51 -30.82 -0.25 1.99
CA VAL A 51 -31.03 -0.77 3.35
C VAL A 51 -29.75 -1.04 4.13
N GLY A 52 -28.63 -1.25 3.47
CA GLY A 52 -27.33 -1.42 4.11
C GLY A 52 -26.79 -0.17 4.81
N HIS A 53 -27.14 1.03 4.34
CA HIS A 53 -26.71 2.28 4.98
C HIS A 53 -27.28 2.43 6.40
N PRO A 54 -28.63 2.36 6.62
CA PRO A 54 -29.19 2.49 7.96
C PRO A 54 -28.72 1.39 8.93
N LEU A 55 -28.38 0.21 8.43
CA LEU A 55 -27.98 -0.93 9.27
C LEU A 55 -26.84 -0.57 10.24
N GLY A 56 -25.78 0.10 9.73
CA GLY A 56 -24.69 0.58 10.57
C GLY A 56 -25.08 1.77 11.44
N TYR A 57 -25.89 2.69 10.90
CA TYR A 57 -26.25 3.93 11.59
C TYR A 57 -27.23 3.75 12.74
N ILE A 58 -28.13 2.77 12.66
CA ILE A 58 -29.10 2.48 13.73
C ILE A 58 -28.39 2.13 15.04
N ALA A 59 -27.41 1.24 14.99
CA ALA A 59 -26.69 0.82 16.20
C ALA A 59 -25.93 1.98 16.85
N SER A 60 -25.22 2.78 16.05
CA SER A 60 -24.47 3.94 16.52
C SER A 60 -25.39 5.05 17.04
N ASP A 61 -26.55 5.28 16.41
CA ASP A 61 -27.53 6.26 16.85
C ASP A 61 -28.17 5.89 18.18
N ILE A 62 -28.54 4.62 18.35
CA ILE A 62 -29.05 4.12 19.64
C ILE A 62 -28.03 4.39 20.75
N TYR A 63 -26.75 4.11 20.48
CA TYR A 63 -25.69 4.31 21.45
C TYR A 63 -25.40 5.80 21.71
N ALA A 64 -25.48 6.64 20.68
CA ALA A 64 -25.39 8.10 20.82
C ALA A 64 -26.49 8.66 21.74
N ARG A 65 -27.73 8.22 21.53
CA ARG A 65 -28.89 8.61 22.39
C ARG A 65 -28.73 8.15 23.83
N TYR A 66 -28.29 6.90 24.03
CA TYR A 66 -27.99 6.37 25.34
C TYR A 66 -26.95 7.20 26.09
N LYS A 67 -25.87 7.58 25.43
CA LYS A 67 -24.81 8.43 26.02
C LYS A 67 -25.33 9.85 26.35
N ARG A 68 -26.19 10.44 25.50
CA ARG A 68 -26.85 11.73 25.82
C ARG A 68 -27.71 11.64 27.06
N LEU A 69 -28.49 10.56 27.21
CA LEU A 69 -29.32 10.32 28.41
C LEU A 69 -28.48 10.14 29.68
N GLN A 70 -27.22 9.69 29.53
CA GLN A 70 -26.24 9.62 30.64
C GLN A 70 -25.56 10.97 30.94
N GLY A 71 -25.91 12.04 30.24
CA GLY A 71 -25.33 13.38 30.45
C GLY A 71 -24.04 13.66 29.74
N TYR A 72 -23.61 12.79 28.80
CA TYR A 72 -22.44 13.06 27.97
C TYR A 72 -22.72 14.17 26.95
N ASN A 73 -21.65 14.89 26.58
CA ASN A 73 -21.64 15.77 25.42
C ASN A 73 -21.28 14.91 24.20
N VAL A 74 -22.27 14.60 23.37
CA VAL A 74 -22.15 13.60 22.29
C VAL A 74 -22.04 14.29 20.94
N LEU A 75 -20.90 14.14 20.27
CA LEU A 75 -20.72 14.46 18.87
C LEU A 75 -21.10 13.23 18.03
N ASN A 76 -22.15 13.33 17.23
CA ASN A 76 -22.60 12.32 16.28
C ASN A 76 -22.73 12.97 14.89
N PRO A 77 -21.60 13.23 14.21
CA PRO A 77 -21.59 13.90 12.91
C PRO A 77 -22.02 12.93 11.81
N MET A 78 -22.45 13.51 10.70
CA MET A 78 -22.71 12.81 9.45
C MET A 78 -22.13 13.61 8.29
N GLY A 79 -21.94 12.99 7.17
CA GLY A 79 -21.44 13.64 5.98
C GLY A 79 -21.52 12.72 4.77
N TYR A 80 -20.80 13.11 3.71
CA TYR A 80 -20.83 12.41 2.43
C TYR A 80 -19.42 12.31 1.89
N ASP A 81 -19.01 11.09 1.52
CA ASP A 81 -17.81 10.85 0.74
C ASP A 81 -18.14 11.09 -0.72
N ALA A 82 -17.93 12.34 -1.15
CA ALA A 82 -18.61 12.90 -2.32
C ALA A 82 -17.73 13.01 -3.57
N TYR A 83 -16.48 12.56 -3.50
CA TYR A 83 -15.60 12.43 -4.65
C TYR A 83 -15.65 11.02 -5.24
N GLY A 84 -15.05 10.83 -6.40
CA GLY A 84 -14.76 9.53 -6.98
C GLY A 84 -15.45 9.19 -8.31
N LEU A 85 -15.13 8.01 -8.80
CA LEU A 85 -15.46 7.50 -10.13
C LEU A 85 -16.97 7.48 -10.47
N PRO A 86 -17.89 7.15 -9.54
CA PRO A 86 -19.31 7.07 -9.91
C PRO A 86 -19.93 8.37 -10.42
N ALA A 87 -19.63 9.49 -9.75
CA ALA A 87 -20.13 10.81 -10.14
C ALA A 87 -19.50 11.26 -11.46
N GLU A 88 -18.20 10.98 -11.65
CA GLU A 88 -17.48 11.29 -12.89
C GLU A 88 -18.01 10.48 -14.07
N GLN A 89 -18.25 9.18 -13.91
CA GLN A 89 -18.85 8.35 -14.94
C GLN A 89 -20.28 8.80 -15.32
N HIS A 90 -21.04 9.28 -14.36
CA HIS A 90 -22.35 9.88 -14.63
C HIS A 90 -22.20 11.17 -15.44
N ALA A 91 -21.26 12.03 -15.08
CA ALA A 91 -20.94 13.27 -15.80
C ALA A 91 -20.51 13.02 -17.26
N ILE A 92 -19.65 12.03 -17.48
CA ILE A 92 -19.20 11.62 -18.82
C ILE A 92 -20.39 11.18 -19.68
N LYS A 93 -21.32 10.39 -19.13
CA LYS A 93 -22.49 9.87 -19.86
C LYS A 93 -23.53 10.94 -20.17
N THR A 94 -23.70 11.90 -19.27
CA THR A 94 -24.78 12.91 -19.37
C THR A 94 -24.30 14.25 -19.92
N GLY A 95 -23.00 14.50 -19.97
CA GLY A 95 -22.40 15.81 -20.25
C GLY A 95 -22.63 16.86 -19.17
N GLN A 96 -23.12 16.44 -17.98
CA GLN A 96 -23.43 17.33 -16.87
C GLN A 96 -22.23 17.36 -15.90
N HIS A 97 -21.92 18.54 -15.33
CA HIS A 97 -20.83 18.65 -14.37
C HIS A 97 -21.08 17.73 -13.14
N PRO A 98 -20.06 16.98 -12.66
CA PRO A 98 -20.25 16.00 -11.56
C PRO A 98 -20.74 16.63 -10.27
N GLU A 99 -20.41 17.88 -10.01
CA GLU A 99 -20.90 18.65 -8.86
C GLU A 99 -22.43 18.68 -8.77
N ILE A 100 -23.10 18.95 -9.91
CA ILE A 100 -24.56 19.10 -9.96
C ILE A 100 -25.26 17.83 -9.49
N SER A 101 -24.87 16.68 -10.04
CA SER A 101 -25.45 15.41 -9.66
C SER A 101 -25.07 15.01 -8.22
N THR A 102 -23.85 15.31 -7.80
CA THR A 102 -23.38 15.01 -6.44
C THR A 102 -24.17 15.78 -5.39
N PHE A 103 -24.35 17.08 -5.55
CA PHE A 103 -25.11 17.88 -4.59
C PHE A 103 -26.61 17.52 -4.58
N ALA A 104 -27.21 17.25 -5.73
CA ALA A 104 -28.60 16.76 -5.79
C ALA A 104 -28.76 15.43 -5.04
N ASN A 105 -27.80 14.51 -5.17
CA ASN A 105 -27.81 13.25 -4.44
C ASN A 105 -27.61 13.48 -2.94
N ILE A 106 -26.72 14.37 -2.52
CA ILE A 106 -26.49 14.73 -1.12
C ILE A 106 -27.78 15.22 -0.48
N ASP A 107 -28.48 16.13 -1.14
CA ASP A 107 -29.75 16.68 -0.64
C ASP A 107 -30.81 15.57 -0.47
N HIS A 108 -30.88 14.65 -1.43
CA HIS A 108 -31.80 13.50 -1.35
C HIS A 108 -31.42 12.52 -0.23
N TYR A 109 -30.14 12.18 -0.07
CA TYR A 109 -29.64 11.34 1.02
C TYR A 109 -29.93 11.99 2.38
N ARG A 110 -29.73 13.31 2.49
CA ARG A 110 -30.04 14.08 3.68
C ARG A 110 -31.52 13.96 4.06
N GLU A 111 -32.42 14.16 3.09
CA GLU A 111 -33.86 14.02 3.29
C GLU A 111 -34.24 12.62 3.77
N GLN A 112 -33.64 11.58 3.21
CA GLN A 112 -33.90 10.20 3.62
C GLN A 112 -33.39 9.89 5.03
N LEU A 113 -32.18 10.34 5.39
CA LEU A 113 -31.63 10.19 6.75
C LEU A 113 -32.47 10.94 7.79
N ASP A 114 -32.93 12.12 7.42
CA ASP A 114 -33.83 12.90 8.25
C ASP A 114 -35.18 12.19 8.47
N LYS A 115 -35.76 11.58 7.46
CA LYS A 115 -37.03 10.82 7.59
C LYS A 115 -36.89 9.62 8.52
N ILE A 116 -35.72 8.99 8.61
CA ILE A 116 -35.43 7.90 9.56
C ILE A 116 -35.37 8.46 11.00
N GLY A 117 -35.01 9.73 11.16
CA GLY A 117 -34.96 10.43 12.43
C GLY A 117 -33.72 10.17 13.27
N PHE A 118 -32.58 9.99 12.65
CA PHE A 118 -31.28 9.86 13.33
C PHE A 118 -30.93 11.11 14.15
N SER A 119 -30.17 10.91 15.21
CA SER A 119 -29.69 11.99 16.09
C SER A 119 -28.34 12.58 15.61
N PHE A 120 -28.21 12.81 14.30
CA PHE A 120 -27.02 13.43 13.75
C PHE A 120 -26.94 14.92 14.05
N ASP A 121 -25.72 15.39 14.27
CA ASP A 121 -25.41 16.80 14.38
C ASP A 121 -25.13 17.39 12.99
N TRP A 122 -26.15 17.90 12.35
CA TRP A 122 -26.07 18.45 11.02
C TRP A 122 -25.35 19.79 10.93
N ASP A 123 -25.11 20.47 12.04
CA ASP A 123 -24.26 21.65 12.06
C ASP A 123 -22.78 21.27 11.92
N ARG A 124 -22.48 19.98 12.05
CA ARG A 124 -21.17 19.38 11.81
C ARG A 124 -21.19 18.45 10.58
N GLU A 125 -22.04 18.74 9.59
CA GLU A 125 -22.08 18.01 8.33
C GLU A 125 -20.77 18.18 7.56
N VAL A 126 -20.28 17.09 6.96
CA VAL A 126 -19.06 17.05 6.18
C VAL A 126 -19.35 16.67 4.73
N ARG A 127 -18.78 17.39 3.78
CA ARG A 127 -18.82 17.09 2.34
C ARG A 127 -17.41 17.06 1.82
N THR A 128 -16.88 15.88 1.52
CA THR A 128 -15.45 15.72 1.18
C THR A 128 -15.05 16.42 -0.11
N CYS A 129 -16.03 16.79 -0.98
CA CYS A 129 -15.81 17.49 -2.23
C CYS A 129 -15.81 19.02 -2.12
N THR A 130 -16.00 19.59 -0.93
CA THR A 130 -16.01 21.04 -0.78
C THR A 130 -14.62 21.60 -0.42
N PRO A 131 -14.27 22.81 -0.92
CA PRO A 131 -12.96 23.41 -0.71
C PRO A 131 -12.56 23.55 0.76
N ASP A 132 -13.51 23.89 1.62
CA ASP A 132 -13.30 24.01 3.08
C ASP A 132 -12.90 22.68 3.74
N TYR A 133 -13.37 21.55 3.19
CA TYR A 133 -12.99 20.23 3.66
C TYR A 133 -11.63 19.78 3.10
N TYR A 134 -11.47 19.75 1.77
CA TYR A 134 -10.23 19.23 1.19
C TYR A 134 -9.02 20.17 1.35
N HIS A 135 -9.23 21.40 1.78
CA HIS A 135 -8.15 22.24 2.30
C HIS A 135 -7.28 21.47 3.30
N TRP A 136 -7.90 20.72 4.21
CA TRP A 136 -7.17 19.97 5.22
C TRP A 136 -6.49 18.72 4.66
N THR A 137 -7.04 18.10 3.62
CA THR A 137 -6.37 17.00 2.89
C THR A 137 -5.10 17.52 2.20
N GLN A 138 -5.19 18.67 1.54
CA GLN A 138 -4.05 19.32 0.89
C GLN A 138 -3.00 19.75 1.90
N TRP A 139 -3.41 20.33 3.02
CA TRP A 139 -2.51 20.68 4.12
C TRP A 139 -1.77 19.45 4.68
N ALA A 140 -2.49 18.36 4.93
CA ALA A 140 -1.89 17.11 5.41
C ALA A 140 -0.89 16.54 4.40
N PHE A 141 -1.20 16.59 3.11
CA PHE A 141 -0.28 16.18 2.05
C PHE A 141 1.00 17.00 2.07
N GLN A 142 0.92 18.33 2.22
CA GLN A 142 2.10 19.19 2.33
C GLN A 142 2.96 18.84 3.55
N LYS A 143 2.33 18.60 4.71
CA LYS A 143 3.07 18.18 5.92
C LYS A 143 3.78 16.84 5.71
N MET A 144 3.14 15.87 5.03
CA MET A 144 3.78 14.59 4.68
C MET A 144 4.90 14.76 3.66
N PHE A 145 4.74 15.63 2.66
CA PHE A 145 5.79 15.96 1.71
C PHE A 145 7.00 16.62 2.39
N GLY A 146 6.77 17.52 3.33
CA GLY A 146 7.79 18.18 4.14
C GLY A 146 8.37 17.31 5.27
N SER A 147 8.14 16.00 5.27
CA SER A 147 8.55 15.12 6.37
C SER A 147 9.17 13.81 5.88
N PHE A 148 10.05 13.24 6.71
CA PHE A 148 10.53 11.87 6.62
C PHE A 148 10.19 11.11 7.91
N PHE A 149 10.30 9.79 7.92
CA PHE A 149 10.07 8.96 9.11
C PHE A 149 11.38 8.46 9.71
N CYS A 150 11.63 8.81 10.96
CA CYS A 150 12.78 8.33 11.72
C CYS A 150 12.44 7.00 12.41
N ASN A 151 13.08 5.89 12.00
CA ASN A 151 12.83 4.57 12.56
C ASN A 151 13.21 4.48 14.04
N LYS A 152 14.30 5.13 14.46
CA LYS A 152 14.74 5.15 15.85
C LYS A 152 13.75 5.86 16.78
N GLN A 153 13.15 6.98 16.32
CA GLN A 153 12.19 7.76 17.12
C GLN A 153 10.73 7.36 16.88
N GLN A 154 10.47 6.49 15.91
CA GLN A 154 9.13 6.04 15.51
C GLN A 154 8.15 7.19 15.25
N LYS A 155 8.62 8.25 14.57
CA LYS A 155 7.81 9.42 14.23
C LYS A 155 8.27 10.14 12.97
N ALA A 156 7.35 10.91 12.38
CA ALA A 156 7.67 11.87 11.33
C ALA A 156 8.52 13.03 11.89
N MET A 157 9.48 13.48 11.08
CA MET A 157 10.35 14.63 11.37
C MET A 157 10.45 15.53 10.14
N PRO A 158 10.74 16.84 10.31
CA PRO A 158 10.92 17.77 9.20
C PRO A 158 12.04 17.33 8.24
N ILE A 159 11.79 17.42 6.94
CA ILE A 159 12.73 16.98 5.91
C ILE A 159 14.04 17.78 5.93
N GLU A 160 14.01 19.02 6.40
CA GLU A 160 15.17 19.89 6.54
C GLU A 160 16.23 19.27 7.46
N MET A 161 15.83 18.55 8.50
CA MET A 161 16.75 17.84 9.38
C MET A 161 17.52 16.73 8.64
N LEU A 162 16.85 16.08 7.69
CA LEU A 162 17.49 15.07 6.85
C LEU A 162 18.46 15.69 5.86
N ILE A 163 18.08 16.82 5.27
CA ILE A 163 18.96 17.59 4.37
C ILE A 163 20.22 18.02 5.09
N GLU A 164 20.10 18.64 6.28
CA GLU A 164 21.25 19.03 7.10
C GLU A 164 22.17 17.86 7.47
N HIS A 165 21.60 16.68 7.68
CA HIS A 165 22.39 15.48 7.93
C HIS A 165 23.13 15.03 6.67
N PHE A 166 22.47 14.99 5.53
CA PHE A 166 23.10 14.64 4.25
C PHE A 166 24.24 15.56 3.86
N GLU A 167 24.10 16.86 4.14
CA GLU A 167 25.14 17.87 3.91
C GLU A 167 26.41 17.61 4.74
N LYS A 168 26.28 16.99 5.93
CA LYS A 168 27.39 16.78 6.88
C LYS A 168 27.96 15.37 6.86
N GLU A 169 27.11 14.36 6.72
CA GLU A 169 27.48 12.97 6.96
C GLU A 169 27.01 12.01 5.84
N GLY A 170 26.27 12.51 4.82
CA GLY A 170 25.67 11.64 3.82
C GLY A 170 24.59 10.74 4.44
N THR A 171 24.57 9.48 4.04
CA THR A 171 23.62 8.48 4.60
C THR A 171 24.14 7.78 5.86
N ALA A 172 25.33 8.12 6.35
CA ALA A 172 25.92 7.45 7.51
C ALA A 172 25.12 7.71 8.79
N HIS A 173 25.06 6.70 9.66
CA HIS A 173 24.56 6.77 11.03
C HIS A 173 23.08 7.15 11.22
N TRP A 174 22.28 7.20 10.15
CA TRP A 174 20.86 7.52 10.27
C TRP A 174 19.95 6.39 9.74
N ASP A 175 19.07 5.90 10.62
CA ASP A 175 18.08 4.88 10.31
C ASP A 175 16.72 5.55 10.04
N VAL A 176 16.36 5.65 8.78
CA VAL A 176 15.16 6.33 8.26
C VAL A 176 14.42 5.45 7.27
N ALA A 177 13.10 5.58 7.22
CA ALA A 177 12.29 4.87 6.24
C ALA A 177 12.58 5.41 4.83
N CYS A 178 12.82 4.50 3.90
CA CYS A 178 13.11 4.81 2.49
C CYS A 178 12.46 3.79 1.57
N THR A 179 12.35 4.12 0.28
CA THR A 179 11.89 3.17 -0.74
C THR A 179 13.02 2.20 -1.10
N GLU A 180 14.22 2.74 -1.30
CA GLU A 180 15.43 1.99 -1.63
C GLU A 180 16.58 2.44 -0.73
N GLU A 181 17.39 1.50 -0.28
CA GLU A 181 18.58 1.83 0.52
C GLU A 181 19.63 2.45 -0.40
N MET A 182 20.02 3.67 -0.10
CA MET A 182 21.04 4.41 -0.82
C MET A 182 22.25 4.64 0.09
N ASN A 183 23.44 4.62 -0.50
CA ASN A 183 24.67 4.97 0.19
C ASN A 183 25.38 6.07 -0.60
N PHE A 184 25.57 7.22 0.03
CA PHE A 184 26.32 8.34 -0.51
C PHE A 184 26.98 9.15 0.62
N THR A 185 28.06 9.82 0.28
CA THR A 185 28.82 10.69 1.18
C THR A 185 28.26 12.11 1.18
N ALA A 186 28.65 12.92 2.17
CA ALA A 186 28.33 14.34 2.18
C ALA A 186 28.93 15.09 0.96
N GLU A 187 30.10 14.68 0.48
CA GLU A 187 30.72 15.28 -0.70
C GLU A 187 29.90 15.01 -1.97
N GLU A 188 29.42 13.78 -2.13
CA GLU A 188 28.54 13.43 -3.24
C GLU A 188 27.24 14.22 -3.19
N TRP A 189 26.56 14.25 -2.03
CA TRP A 189 25.33 15.04 -1.83
C TRP A 189 25.53 16.53 -2.20
N ASN A 190 26.60 17.14 -1.70
CA ASN A 190 26.89 18.55 -1.95
C ASN A 190 27.34 18.86 -3.40
N SER A 191 27.73 17.84 -4.14
CA SER A 191 28.07 17.96 -5.57
C SER A 191 26.86 17.93 -6.50
N TRP A 192 25.73 17.42 -6.05
CA TRP A 192 24.52 17.26 -6.86
C TRP A 192 23.77 18.57 -7.03
N ASP A 193 23.17 18.74 -8.20
CA ASP A 193 22.25 19.85 -8.45
C ASP A 193 20.92 19.69 -7.68
N ALA A 194 20.14 20.75 -7.61
CA ALA A 194 18.88 20.78 -6.89
C ALA A 194 17.87 19.73 -7.39
N LYS A 195 17.93 19.38 -8.69
CA LYS A 195 17.05 18.37 -9.26
C LYS A 195 17.42 16.98 -8.75
N LYS A 196 18.70 16.63 -8.79
CA LYS A 196 19.18 15.34 -8.27
C LYS A 196 18.94 15.21 -6.78
N GLN A 197 19.19 16.26 -5.99
CA GLN A 197 18.88 16.26 -4.55
C GLN A 197 17.39 16.06 -4.31
N SER A 198 16.51 16.73 -5.06
CA SER A 198 15.06 16.55 -4.96
C SER A 198 14.61 15.11 -5.30
N GLU A 199 15.20 14.50 -6.34
CA GLU A 199 14.94 13.10 -6.70
C GLU A 199 15.36 12.14 -5.57
N VAL A 200 16.51 12.34 -4.96
CA VAL A 200 16.98 11.54 -3.83
C VAL A 200 16.07 11.74 -2.61
N LEU A 201 15.64 12.96 -2.32
CA LEU A 201 14.72 13.21 -1.20
C LEU A 201 13.37 12.51 -1.37
N MET A 202 12.90 12.27 -2.60
CA MET A 202 11.68 11.49 -2.85
C MET A 202 11.77 10.08 -2.28
N ASN A 203 12.98 9.53 -2.20
CA ASN A 203 13.23 8.22 -1.59
C ASN A 203 12.91 8.18 -0.08
N TYR A 204 12.83 9.33 0.59
CA TYR A 204 12.69 9.43 2.06
C TYR A 204 11.40 10.12 2.50
N ARG A 205 10.77 10.95 1.66
CA ARG A 205 9.56 11.70 2.01
C ARG A 205 8.39 10.78 2.35
N LEU A 206 7.50 11.22 3.24
CA LEU A 206 6.26 10.50 3.57
C LEU A 206 5.21 10.59 2.46
N ALA A 207 5.08 11.73 1.79
CA ALA A 207 4.39 11.82 0.51
C ALA A 207 5.44 11.94 -0.59
N PHE A 208 5.49 11.01 -1.50
CA PHE A 208 6.53 10.91 -2.50
C PHE A 208 5.97 10.51 -3.87
N MET A 209 6.68 10.89 -4.91
CA MET A 209 6.38 10.43 -6.26
C MET A 209 7.25 9.21 -6.59
N GLY A 210 6.62 8.09 -6.85
CA GLY A 210 7.27 6.83 -7.20
C GLY A 210 6.74 6.25 -8.50
N GLU A 211 7.55 5.43 -9.16
CA GLU A 211 7.08 4.58 -10.25
C GLU A 211 6.57 3.26 -9.68
N THR A 212 5.33 2.95 -9.93
CA THR A 212 4.70 1.73 -9.40
C THR A 212 3.87 1.04 -10.46
N MET A 213 3.73 -0.28 -10.32
CA MET A 213 2.79 -1.06 -11.12
C MET A 213 1.37 -0.78 -10.64
N VAL A 214 0.51 -0.40 -11.56
CA VAL A 214 -0.88 -0.03 -11.28
C VAL A 214 -1.83 -0.81 -12.18
N ASN A 215 -3.07 -0.98 -11.71
CA ASN A 215 -4.16 -1.53 -12.50
C ASN A 215 -4.74 -0.40 -13.37
N TRP A 216 -4.27 -0.25 -14.57
CA TRP A 216 -4.73 0.76 -15.51
C TRP A 216 -5.93 0.26 -16.32
N CYS A 217 -7.01 1.02 -16.35
CA CYS A 217 -8.16 0.75 -17.20
C CYS A 217 -8.30 1.85 -18.27
N PRO A 218 -7.88 1.59 -19.53
CA PRO A 218 -7.92 2.60 -20.60
C PRO A 218 -9.32 3.16 -20.85
N GLN A 219 -10.36 2.32 -20.81
CA GLN A 219 -11.74 2.73 -21.05
C GLN A 219 -12.32 3.62 -19.95
N LEU A 220 -11.90 3.43 -18.71
CA LEU A 220 -12.26 4.31 -17.60
C LEU A 220 -11.27 5.46 -17.44
N GLY A 221 -10.09 5.36 -18.08
CA GLY A 221 -9.03 6.34 -18.03
C GLY A 221 -8.50 6.61 -16.64
N THR A 222 -8.42 5.58 -15.79
CA THR A 222 -8.00 5.72 -14.40
C THR A 222 -7.29 4.49 -13.89
N VAL A 223 -6.51 4.68 -12.83
CA VAL A 223 -5.96 3.60 -12.02
C VAL A 223 -7.06 3.08 -11.10
N LEU A 224 -7.16 1.76 -11.01
CA LEU A 224 -8.10 1.05 -10.15
C LEU A 224 -7.37 0.42 -8.96
N ALA A 225 -8.03 0.41 -7.80
CA ALA A 225 -7.59 -0.38 -6.66
C ALA A 225 -7.72 -1.89 -6.96
N ASN A 226 -7.01 -2.73 -6.22
CA ASN A 226 -7.09 -4.19 -6.43
C ASN A 226 -8.51 -4.73 -6.26
N ASP A 227 -9.29 -4.14 -5.34
CA ASP A 227 -10.68 -4.55 -5.08
C ASP A 227 -11.65 -4.10 -6.18
N GLU A 228 -11.26 -3.17 -7.05
CA GLU A 228 -12.03 -2.70 -8.20
C GLU A 228 -11.77 -3.54 -9.47
N VAL A 229 -10.91 -4.57 -9.37
CA VAL A 229 -10.57 -5.46 -10.49
C VAL A 229 -11.01 -6.89 -10.17
N VAL A 230 -11.86 -7.46 -11.03
CA VAL A 230 -12.38 -8.82 -10.89
C VAL A 230 -12.13 -9.58 -12.19
N ASN A 231 -11.36 -10.66 -12.13
CA ASN A 231 -11.02 -11.52 -13.28
C ASN A 231 -10.42 -10.72 -14.46
N GLY A 232 -9.50 -9.77 -14.17
CA GLY A 232 -8.81 -8.97 -15.19
C GLY A 232 -9.65 -7.85 -15.81
N VAL A 233 -10.86 -7.61 -15.30
CA VAL A 233 -11.73 -6.52 -15.77
C VAL A 233 -12.16 -5.63 -14.60
N SER A 234 -12.50 -4.37 -14.91
CA SER A 234 -13.04 -3.45 -13.92
C SER A 234 -14.40 -3.96 -13.39
N GLU A 235 -14.62 -3.91 -12.07
CA GLU A 235 -15.91 -4.20 -11.45
C GLU A 235 -17.03 -3.35 -12.09
N ARG A 236 -16.71 -2.10 -12.39
CA ARG A 236 -17.62 -1.16 -13.06
C ARG A 236 -17.39 -1.19 -14.57
N GLY A 237 -18.37 -1.67 -15.31
CA GLY A 237 -18.40 -1.67 -16.77
C GLY A 237 -17.75 -2.90 -17.43
N GLY A 238 -17.05 -3.75 -16.67
CA GLY A 238 -16.44 -4.98 -17.20
C GLY A 238 -15.35 -4.74 -18.24
N TYR A 239 -14.62 -3.63 -18.13
CA TYR A 239 -13.58 -3.24 -19.10
C TYR A 239 -12.24 -3.92 -18.77
N PRO A 240 -11.45 -4.32 -19.78
CA PRO A 240 -10.12 -4.86 -19.58
C PRO A 240 -9.22 -3.94 -18.75
N VAL A 241 -8.48 -4.54 -17.84
CA VAL A 241 -7.50 -3.87 -16.99
C VAL A 241 -6.12 -4.43 -17.28
N GLU A 242 -5.15 -3.55 -17.43
CA GLU A 242 -3.74 -3.93 -17.68
C GLU A 242 -2.83 -3.46 -16.56
N GLN A 243 -1.78 -4.24 -16.31
CA GLN A 243 -0.70 -3.82 -15.41
C GLN A 243 0.21 -2.84 -16.16
N LYS A 244 0.32 -1.62 -15.64
CA LYS A 244 1.12 -0.56 -16.25
C LYS A 244 2.03 0.10 -15.21
N ARG A 245 3.29 0.33 -15.56
CA ARG A 245 4.20 1.13 -14.73
C ARG A 245 3.89 2.62 -14.93
N MET A 246 3.53 3.30 -13.86
CA MET A 246 3.15 4.73 -13.91
C MET A 246 3.76 5.49 -12.74
N ARG A 247 4.09 6.75 -12.97
CA ARG A 247 4.44 7.68 -11.89
C ARG A 247 3.19 8.05 -11.11
N GLN A 248 3.25 7.86 -9.79
CA GLN A 248 2.12 8.08 -8.89
C GLN A 248 2.59 8.79 -7.62
N TRP A 249 1.75 9.68 -7.10
CA TRP A 249 1.91 10.12 -5.72
C TRP A 249 1.53 9.00 -4.77
N CYS A 250 2.45 8.69 -3.89
CA CYS A 250 2.32 7.64 -2.89
C CYS A 250 2.45 8.21 -1.48
N LEU A 251 1.81 7.56 -0.52
CA LEU A 251 1.96 7.84 0.91
C LEU A 251 2.66 6.65 1.57
N ARG A 252 3.76 6.93 2.30
CA ARG A 252 4.61 5.92 2.96
C ARG A 252 3.96 5.37 4.24
N VAL A 253 2.82 4.72 4.07
CA VAL A 253 2.07 4.06 5.16
C VAL A 253 2.90 2.94 5.79
N SER A 254 3.73 2.26 5.00
CA SER A 254 4.61 1.17 5.45
C SER A 254 5.55 1.58 6.58
N ALA A 255 6.00 2.85 6.62
CA ALA A 255 6.81 3.39 7.70
C ALA A 255 6.14 3.35 9.08
N TYR A 256 4.81 3.32 9.11
CA TYR A 256 4.02 3.26 10.34
C TYR A 256 3.58 1.85 10.73
N SER A 257 3.99 0.81 10.01
CA SER A 257 3.51 -0.57 10.20
C SER A 257 3.67 -1.06 11.63
N GLN A 258 4.86 -0.89 12.25
CA GLN A 258 5.08 -1.30 13.64
C GLN A 258 4.22 -0.49 14.61
N ARG A 259 4.14 0.81 14.41
CA ARG A 259 3.33 1.69 15.27
C ARG A 259 1.83 1.36 15.19
N LEU A 260 1.34 0.95 14.01
CA LEU A 260 -0.04 0.48 13.84
C LEU A 260 -0.28 -0.83 14.61
N LEU A 261 0.68 -1.77 14.59
CA LEU A 261 0.59 -3.01 15.37
C LEU A 261 0.56 -2.73 16.88
N ASP A 262 1.49 -1.92 17.36
CA ASP A 262 1.59 -1.55 18.78
C ASP A 262 0.32 -0.83 19.25
N GLY A 263 -0.26 -0.01 18.37
CA GLY A 263 -1.52 0.69 18.62
C GLY A 263 -2.73 -0.22 18.86
N LEU A 264 -2.75 -1.43 18.31
CA LEU A 264 -3.84 -2.39 18.54
C LEU A 264 -3.98 -2.82 20.00
N ASP A 265 -2.89 -2.81 20.74
CA ASP A 265 -2.89 -3.18 22.16
C ASP A 265 -3.47 -2.08 23.05
N THR A 266 -3.58 -0.86 22.54
CA THR A 266 -4.11 0.31 23.27
C THR A 266 -5.62 0.50 23.11
N ILE A 267 -6.27 -0.25 22.20
CA ILE A 267 -7.69 -0.08 21.87
C ILE A 267 -8.54 -1.26 22.38
N ASN A 268 -9.78 -0.94 22.75
CA ASN A 268 -10.74 -1.93 23.22
C ASN A 268 -11.59 -2.48 22.04
N TRP A 269 -10.94 -3.23 21.15
CA TRP A 269 -11.58 -3.94 20.05
C TRP A 269 -11.66 -5.44 20.35
N SER A 270 -12.54 -6.16 19.65
CA SER A 270 -12.56 -7.62 19.72
C SER A 270 -11.25 -8.21 19.15
N GLU A 271 -10.81 -9.34 19.73
CA GLU A 271 -9.58 -9.99 19.24
C GLU A 271 -9.69 -10.42 17.77
N SER A 272 -10.87 -10.80 17.30
CA SER A 272 -11.09 -11.13 15.88
C SER A 272 -10.77 -9.95 14.94
N ILE A 273 -11.18 -8.73 15.31
CA ILE A 273 -10.86 -7.53 14.53
C ILE A 273 -9.37 -7.20 14.62
N LYS A 274 -8.77 -7.27 15.81
CA LYS A 274 -7.33 -7.04 16.01
C LYS A 274 -6.50 -8.03 15.19
N GLU A 275 -6.90 -9.30 15.17
CA GLU A 275 -6.20 -10.33 14.40
C GLU A 275 -6.31 -10.09 12.89
N THR A 276 -7.47 -9.65 12.40
CA THR A 276 -7.63 -9.23 11.00
C THR A 276 -6.67 -8.09 10.66
N GLN A 277 -6.53 -7.09 11.55
CA GLN A 277 -5.60 -5.98 11.35
C GLN A 277 -4.13 -6.45 11.41
N ARG A 278 -3.75 -7.31 12.36
CA ARG A 278 -2.41 -7.89 12.44
C ARG A 278 -2.05 -8.64 11.16
N ASN A 279 -2.98 -9.45 10.65
CA ASN A 279 -2.80 -10.21 9.41
C ASN A 279 -2.70 -9.28 8.17
N TRP A 280 -3.44 -8.19 8.15
CA TRP A 280 -3.35 -7.19 7.08
C TRP A 280 -2.00 -6.49 7.07
N ILE A 281 -1.51 -6.04 8.23
CA ILE A 281 -0.20 -5.42 8.38
C ILE A 281 0.90 -6.44 8.10
N GLY A 282 0.73 -7.68 8.57
CA GLY A 282 1.52 -8.85 8.18
C GLY A 282 3.01 -8.71 8.52
N ARG A 283 3.34 -8.45 9.79
CA ARG A 283 4.74 -8.42 10.25
C ARG A 283 5.37 -9.80 10.14
N SER A 284 6.50 -9.88 9.50
CA SER A 284 7.35 -11.06 9.45
C SER A 284 8.79 -10.69 9.74
N GLU A 285 9.47 -11.48 10.56
CA GLU A 285 10.89 -11.34 10.83
C GLU A 285 11.64 -12.50 10.22
N GLY A 286 12.62 -12.19 9.42
CA GLY A 286 13.39 -13.19 8.68
C GLY A 286 14.83 -12.75 8.45
N THR A 287 15.50 -13.48 7.58
CA THR A 287 16.89 -13.25 7.21
C THR A 287 16.95 -12.92 5.71
N GLU A 288 17.54 -11.80 5.37
CA GLU A 288 18.01 -11.52 4.01
C GLU A 288 19.36 -12.19 3.84
N VAL A 289 19.54 -12.90 2.73
CA VAL A 289 20.80 -13.57 2.38
C VAL A 289 21.17 -13.23 0.96
N GLN A 290 22.44 -12.90 0.73
CA GLN A 290 22.97 -12.62 -0.59
C GLN A 290 23.32 -13.91 -1.32
N ILE A 291 22.86 -14.03 -2.56
CA ILE A 291 23.09 -15.16 -3.44
C ILE A 291 23.87 -14.67 -4.66
N HIS A 292 25.08 -15.21 -4.85
CA HIS A 292 25.89 -14.94 -6.04
C HIS A 292 25.50 -15.88 -7.17
N VAL A 293 25.38 -15.33 -8.37
CA VAL A 293 25.13 -16.12 -9.58
C VAL A 293 26.46 -16.74 -10.03
N ALA A 294 26.47 -18.04 -10.25
CA ALA A 294 27.69 -18.75 -10.68
C ALA A 294 28.18 -18.20 -12.02
N GLU A 295 29.52 -18.00 -12.10
CA GLU A 295 30.19 -17.52 -13.32
C GLU A 295 29.72 -16.14 -13.80
N SER A 296 29.25 -15.29 -12.88
CA SER A 296 28.72 -13.95 -13.14
C SER A 296 29.00 -13.01 -11.96
N ASP A 297 29.03 -11.71 -12.21
CA ASP A 297 29.10 -10.67 -11.17
C ASP A 297 27.73 -10.33 -10.58
N VAL A 298 26.67 -10.96 -11.07
CA VAL A 298 25.30 -10.73 -10.61
C VAL A 298 25.12 -11.32 -9.21
N CYS A 299 24.52 -10.53 -8.33
CA CYS A 299 24.14 -10.93 -6.99
C CYS A 299 22.69 -10.51 -6.72
N PHE A 300 21.93 -11.33 -6.04
CA PHE A 300 20.57 -11.00 -5.61
C PHE A 300 20.34 -11.40 -4.16
N THR A 301 19.36 -10.78 -3.53
CA THR A 301 19.01 -11.03 -2.14
C THR A 301 17.74 -11.84 -2.06
N ILE A 302 17.73 -12.90 -1.27
CA ILE A 302 16.50 -13.63 -0.87
C ILE A 302 16.11 -13.23 0.55
N PHE A 303 14.81 -13.36 0.85
CA PHE A 303 14.28 -13.22 2.21
C PHE A 303 13.59 -14.51 2.64
N THR A 304 13.94 -15.01 3.83
CA THR A 304 13.33 -16.20 4.40
C THR A 304 13.02 -16.05 5.89
N THR A 305 11.85 -16.54 6.31
CA THR A 305 11.50 -16.69 7.75
C THR A 305 11.99 -18.03 8.32
N ARG A 306 12.41 -18.95 7.44
CA ARG A 306 12.88 -20.29 7.72
C ARG A 306 14.37 -20.44 7.40
N ALA A 307 15.19 -19.59 8.03
CA ALA A 307 16.64 -19.62 7.84
C ALA A 307 17.29 -20.96 8.25
N ASP A 308 16.65 -21.71 9.15
CA ASP A 308 17.02 -23.07 9.53
C ASP A 308 17.06 -24.07 8.36
N THR A 309 16.36 -23.77 7.26
CA THR A 309 16.24 -24.70 6.14
C THR A 309 17.22 -24.45 4.99
N MET A 310 18.22 -23.57 5.17
CA MET A 310 19.18 -23.22 4.12
C MET A 310 19.97 -24.42 3.58
N PHE A 311 20.20 -25.46 4.38
CA PHE A 311 20.86 -26.69 3.91
C PHE A 311 20.01 -27.53 2.96
N GLY A 312 18.69 -27.29 2.87
CA GLY A 312 17.75 -27.97 2.00
C GLY A 312 17.35 -27.19 0.77
N VAL A 313 18.02 -26.07 0.50
CA VAL A 313 17.77 -25.30 -0.72
C VAL A 313 18.24 -26.06 -1.94
N THR A 314 17.34 -26.30 -2.88
CA THR A 314 17.63 -27.07 -4.10
C THR A 314 17.43 -26.25 -5.38
N PHE A 315 16.76 -25.12 -5.30
CA PHE A 315 16.66 -24.14 -6.38
C PHE A 315 16.32 -22.75 -5.85
N PHE A 316 16.48 -21.76 -6.70
CA PHE A 316 16.04 -20.38 -6.47
C PHE A 316 14.93 -20.01 -7.45
N VAL A 317 14.05 -19.10 -7.07
CA VAL A 317 12.97 -18.64 -7.95
C VAL A 317 12.89 -17.12 -7.94
N LEU A 318 12.83 -16.54 -9.13
CA LEU A 318 12.63 -15.11 -9.35
C LEU A 318 11.19 -14.85 -9.80
N ALA A 319 10.65 -13.73 -9.36
CA ALA A 319 9.39 -13.22 -9.90
C ALA A 319 9.56 -12.82 -11.38
N PRO A 320 8.58 -13.10 -12.23
CA PRO A 320 8.65 -12.78 -13.67
C PRO A 320 8.81 -11.29 -13.98
N GLU A 321 8.40 -10.42 -13.05
CA GLU A 321 8.51 -8.97 -13.15
C GLU A 321 9.86 -8.39 -12.67
N SER A 322 10.74 -9.24 -12.12
CA SER A 322 12.03 -8.81 -11.59
C SER A 322 12.99 -8.39 -12.71
N GLU A 323 13.67 -7.27 -12.52
CA GLU A 323 14.74 -6.82 -13.43
C GLU A 323 15.94 -7.78 -13.48
N LEU A 324 16.08 -8.63 -12.46
CA LEU A 324 17.09 -9.69 -12.41
C LEU A 324 16.90 -10.75 -13.50
N VAL A 325 15.66 -10.95 -13.97
CA VAL A 325 15.34 -11.96 -14.99
C VAL A 325 16.19 -11.76 -16.25
N ASP A 326 16.32 -10.51 -16.71
CA ASP A 326 17.14 -10.21 -17.87
C ASP A 326 18.65 -10.45 -17.65
N GLN A 327 19.11 -10.26 -16.40
CA GLN A 327 20.52 -10.41 -16.04
C GLN A 327 20.94 -11.88 -15.86
N VAL A 328 20.02 -12.75 -15.42
CA VAL A 328 20.32 -14.17 -15.19
C VAL A 328 19.90 -15.09 -16.34
N THR A 329 19.16 -14.58 -17.33
CA THR A 329 18.71 -15.41 -18.45
C THR A 329 19.82 -15.60 -19.47
N THR A 330 20.21 -16.86 -19.68
CA THR A 330 21.21 -17.19 -20.69
C THR A 330 20.67 -17.07 -22.12
N ALA A 331 21.55 -16.95 -23.10
CA ALA A 331 21.14 -16.82 -24.49
C ALA A 331 20.32 -18.03 -24.99
N GLU A 332 20.66 -19.24 -24.53
CA GLU A 332 19.97 -20.46 -24.88
C GLU A 332 18.54 -20.52 -24.32
N GLN A 333 18.27 -19.91 -23.17
CA GLN A 333 16.96 -19.92 -22.50
C GLN A 333 16.10 -18.70 -22.84
N ARG A 334 16.65 -17.67 -23.46
CA ARG A 334 15.98 -16.39 -23.73
C ARG A 334 14.61 -16.55 -24.36
N ALA A 335 14.51 -17.34 -25.42
CA ALA A 335 13.23 -17.51 -26.12
C ALA A 335 12.13 -18.16 -25.28
N GLN A 336 12.51 -19.10 -24.40
CA GLN A 336 11.55 -19.77 -23.50
C GLN A 336 11.15 -18.85 -22.36
N VAL A 337 12.08 -18.09 -21.80
CA VAL A 337 11.83 -17.12 -20.74
C VAL A 337 10.91 -16.00 -21.25
N ASP A 338 11.17 -15.43 -22.43
CA ASP A 338 10.33 -14.37 -23.02
C ASP A 338 8.89 -14.86 -23.28
N ALA A 339 8.75 -16.11 -23.76
CA ALA A 339 7.43 -16.72 -23.95
C ALA A 339 6.68 -16.89 -22.62
N TYR A 340 7.37 -17.33 -21.57
CA TYR A 340 6.80 -17.48 -20.25
C TYR A 340 6.40 -16.15 -19.61
N ILE A 341 7.24 -15.12 -19.70
CA ILE A 341 6.92 -13.76 -19.22
C ILE A 341 5.68 -13.22 -19.93
N LYS A 342 5.56 -13.41 -21.24
CA LYS A 342 4.36 -13.02 -22.00
C LYS A 342 3.11 -13.73 -21.51
N TYR A 343 3.20 -15.02 -21.20
CA TYR A 343 2.10 -15.78 -20.62
C TYR A 343 1.69 -15.21 -19.26
N VAL A 344 2.64 -14.98 -18.36
CA VAL A 344 2.36 -14.45 -17.00
C VAL A 344 1.76 -13.05 -17.05
N LYS A 345 2.23 -12.16 -17.94
CA LYS A 345 1.68 -10.82 -18.13
C LYS A 345 0.21 -10.80 -18.57
N SER A 346 -0.30 -11.89 -19.12
CA SER A 346 -1.72 -12.01 -19.46
C SER A 346 -2.62 -12.38 -18.27
N ARG A 347 -2.03 -12.67 -17.09
CA ARG A 347 -2.74 -13.11 -15.88
C ARG A 347 -2.67 -12.04 -14.79
N THR A 348 -3.76 -11.90 -14.05
CA THR A 348 -3.81 -11.02 -12.89
C THR A 348 -3.12 -11.64 -11.67
N GLU A 349 -2.64 -10.82 -10.74
CA GLU A 349 -2.04 -11.28 -9.48
C GLU A 349 -3.02 -12.17 -8.68
N ARG A 350 -4.32 -11.86 -8.72
CA ARG A 350 -5.36 -12.64 -8.06
C ARG A 350 -5.54 -14.02 -8.69
N GLU A 351 -5.54 -14.11 -10.01
CA GLU A 351 -5.61 -15.40 -10.72
C GLU A 351 -4.40 -16.28 -10.39
N ARG A 352 -3.22 -15.69 -10.31
CA ARG A 352 -1.97 -16.37 -9.91
C ARG A 352 -2.01 -16.87 -8.47
N MET A 353 -2.67 -16.16 -7.56
CA MET A 353 -2.83 -16.58 -6.16
C MET A 353 -3.84 -17.74 -5.98
N ILE A 354 -4.85 -17.80 -6.82
CA ILE A 354 -5.94 -18.80 -6.72
C ILE A 354 -5.60 -20.09 -7.50
N ASP A 355 -4.89 -19.96 -8.62
CA ASP A 355 -4.51 -21.07 -9.47
C ASP A 355 -3.25 -21.74 -8.89
N HIS A 356 -3.38 -22.97 -8.46
CA HIS A 356 -2.29 -23.77 -7.93
C HIS A 356 -1.56 -24.59 -9.00
N THR A 357 -1.80 -24.33 -10.28
CA THR A 357 -1.07 -24.98 -11.38
C THR A 357 0.40 -24.61 -11.33
N VAL A 358 1.25 -25.62 -11.31
CA VAL A 358 2.71 -25.42 -11.29
C VAL A 358 3.18 -25.00 -12.67
N THR A 359 3.71 -23.77 -12.77
CA THR A 359 4.32 -23.25 -14.00
C THR A 359 5.67 -22.60 -13.69
N GLY A 360 6.57 -22.58 -14.66
CA GLY A 360 7.89 -21.96 -14.50
C GLY A 360 8.80 -22.28 -15.67
N VAL A 361 9.93 -21.58 -15.72
CA VAL A 361 10.95 -21.78 -16.74
C VAL A 361 12.34 -21.66 -16.13
N PHE A 362 13.28 -22.49 -16.55
CA PHE A 362 14.69 -22.40 -16.15
C PHE A 362 15.36 -21.22 -16.84
N SER A 363 16.12 -20.40 -16.09
CA SER A 363 16.83 -19.23 -16.63
C SER A 363 18.10 -19.58 -17.39
N GLY A 364 18.64 -20.79 -17.19
CA GLY A 364 19.97 -21.21 -17.67
C GLY A 364 21.10 -20.94 -16.66
N ALA A 365 20.86 -20.16 -15.62
CA ALA A 365 21.86 -19.80 -14.61
C ALA A 365 21.66 -20.54 -13.29
N TYR A 366 22.70 -20.51 -12.46
CA TYR A 366 22.71 -21.13 -11.13
C TYR A 366 23.10 -20.11 -10.06
N GLY A 367 22.40 -20.12 -8.92
CA GLY A 367 22.79 -19.41 -7.72
C GLY A 367 23.65 -20.28 -6.80
N ILE A 368 24.60 -19.68 -6.12
CA ILE A 368 25.46 -20.38 -5.15
C ILE A 368 24.85 -20.23 -3.76
N ASN A 369 24.49 -21.36 -3.13
CA ASN A 369 24.07 -21.34 -1.74
C ASN A 369 25.26 -21.01 -0.85
N PRO A 370 25.26 -19.88 -0.11
CA PRO A 370 26.44 -19.47 0.66
C PRO A 370 26.76 -20.41 1.82
N ILE A 371 25.80 -21.20 2.29
CA ILE A 371 26.01 -22.12 3.42
C ILE A 371 26.62 -23.45 2.97
N THR A 372 26.15 -24.01 1.84
CA THR A 372 26.62 -25.32 1.35
C THR A 372 27.66 -25.23 0.25
N GLY A 373 27.75 -24.11 -0.45
CA GLY A 373 28.55 -23.93 -1.67
C GLY A 373 27.95 -24.58 -2.92
N ASP A 374 26.78 -25.21 -2.81
CA ASP A 374 26.16 -25.89 -3.93
C ASP A 374 25.60 -24.90 -4.96
N LYS A 375 25.71 -25.27 -6.25
CA LYS A 375 25.08 -24.55 -7.36
C LYS A 375 23.63 -25.02 -7.52
N CYS A 376 22.67 -24.16 -7.24
CA CYS A 376 21.24 -24.43 -7.35
C CYS A 376 20.67 -23.70 -8.58
N PRO A 377 19.84 -24.34 -9.43
CA PRO A 377 19.28 -23.71 -10.63
C PRO A 377 18.35 -22.55 -10.26
N ILE A 378 18.37 -21.50 -11.09
CA ILE A 378 17.48 -20.34 -10.95
C ILE A 378 16.32 -20.49 -11.92
N TYR A 379 15.11 -20.56 -11.39
CA TYR A 379 13.86 -20.59 -12.14
C TYR A 379 13.15 -19.24 -12.10
N ILE A 380 12.28 -19.01 -13.06
CA ILE A 380 11.35 -17.88 -13.12
C ILE A 380 9.97 -18.48 -13.00
N SER A 381 9.17 -18.05 -12.01
CA SER A 381 7.82 -18.60 -11.81
C SER A 381 6.87 -17.59 -11.20
N GLU A 382 5.62 -17.67 -11.64
CA GLU A 382 4.53 -16.78 -11.25
C GLU A 382 4.06 -16.95 -9.80
N TYR A 383 4.44 -18.03 -9.09
CA TYR A 383 4.09 -18.17 -7.68
C TYR A 383 4.93 -17.26 -6.76
N VAL A 384 5.99 -16.63 -7.28
CA VAL A 384 6.75 -15.58 -6.61
C VAL A 384 6.26 -14.23 -7.08
N LEU A 385 5.96 -13.34 -6.13
CA LEU A 385 5.46 -12.00 -6.42
C LEU A 385 6.56 -10.96 -6.23
N ALA A 386 6.78 -10.10 -7.22
CA ALA A 386 7.79 -9.05 -7.17
C ALA A 386 7.55 -8.02 -6.04
N GLY A 387 6.31 -7.82 -5.64
CA GLY A 387 5.92 -6.88 -4.59
C GLY A 387 6.03 -7.42 -3.16
N TYR A 388 6.50 -8.65 -2.94
CA TYR A 388 6.69 -9.23 -1.62
C TYR A 388 8.14 -9.65 -1.41
N GLY A 389 8.77 -9.13 -0.35
CA GLY A 389 10.18 -9.38 -0.07
C GLY A 389 11.10 -8.75 -1.13
N THR A 390 12.01 -9.54 -1.65
CA THR A 390 13.00 -9.14 -2.66
C THR A 390 12.61 -9.52 -4.10
N GLY A 391 11.44 -10.14 -4.28
CA GLY A 391 11.04 -10.73 -5.57
C GLY A 391 11.88 -11.97 -5.96
N ALA A 392 12.66 -12.49 -5.02
CA ALA A 392 13.47 -13.70 -5.15
C ALA A 392 13.32 -14.56 -3.90
N ILE A 393 13.20 -15.87 -4.06
CA ILE A 393 13.11 -16.81 -2.94
C ILE A 393 14.13 -17.94 -3.10
N MET A 394 14.56 -18.50 -1.98
CA MET A 394 15.13 -19.83 -1.91
C MET A 394 13.99 -20.85 -1.81
N ALA A 395 14.11 -21.95 -2.50
CA ALA A 395 13.11 -23.02 -2.48
C ALA A 395 13.61 -24.24 -1.71
N VAL A 396 12.76 -24.68 -0.77
CA VAL A 396 13.06 -25.82 0.12
C VAL A 396 11.92 -26.84 0.03
N PRO A 397 11.93 -27.70 -0.97
CA PRO A 397 10.82 -28.62 -1.28
C PRO A 397 10.41 -29.53 -0.13
N ALA A 398 11.32 -29.91 0.73
CA ALA A 398 11.00 -30.76 1.88
C ALA A 398 10.10 -30.09 2.93
N HIS A 399 10.05 -28.74 2.96
CA HIS A 399 9.42 -27.98 4.06
C HIS A 399 8.53 -26.82 3.59
N ASP A 400 8.19 -26.77 2.30
CA ASP A 400 7.18 -25.86 1.72
C ASP A 400 6.40 -26.60 0.62
N SER A 401 5.09 -26.61 0.71
CA SER A 401 4.21 -27.39 -0.18
C SER A 401 4.22 -26.88 -1.63
N ARG A 402 4.44 -25.59 -1.86
CA ARG A 402 4.54 -25.02 -3.21
C ARG A 402 5.87 -25.42 -3.85
N ASP A 403 6.95 -25.31 -3.09
CA ASP A 403 8.28 -25.73 -3.52
C ASP A 403 8.32 -27.23 -3.79
N TYR A 404 7.60 -28.04 -2.97
CA TYR A 404 7.46 -29.47 -3.16
C TYR A 404 6.79 -29.80 -4.50
N ALA A 405 5.64 -29.18 -4.77
CA ALA A 405 4.92 -29.37 -6.02
C ALA A 405 5.79 -28.98 -7.23
N PHE A 406 6.51 -27.86 -7.12
CA PHE A 406 7.44 -27.40 -8.15
C PHE A 406 8.59 -28.38 -8.38
N ALA A 407 9.23 -28.83 -7.30
CA ALA A 407 10.32 -29.79 -7.39
C ALA A 407 9.89 -31.13 -8.00
N LYS A 408 8.71 -31.63 -7.65
CA LYS A 408 8.14 -32.85 -8.27
C LYS A 408 7.89 -32.66 -9.76
N HIS A 409 7.35 -31.50 -10.16
CA HIS A 409 7.05 -31.18 -11.56
C HIS A 409 8.33 -31.11 -12.42
N PHE A 410 9.39 -30.49 -11.91
CA PHE A 410 10.65 -30.30 -12.63
C PHE A 410 11.71 -31.35 -12.33
N GLY A 411 11.43 -32.35 -11.49
CA GLY A 411 12.35 -33.42 -11.15
C GLY A 411 13.56 -32.96 -10.33
N LEU A 412 13.35 -31.96 -9.45
CA LEU A 412 14.41 -31.39 -8.61
C LEU A 412 14.56 -32.16 -7.29
N PRO A 413 15.75 -32.13 -6.64
CA PRO A 413 15.99 -32.83 -5.38
C PRO A 413 15.08 -32.32 -4.25
N ILE A 414 14.74 -33.22 -3.30
CA ILE A 414 13.98 -32.93 -2.07
C ILE A 414 14.79 -33.47 -0.91
N ILE A 415 15.27 -32.57 -0.03
CA ILE A 415 16.19 -32.90 1.09
C ILE A 415 15.47 -32.65 2.41
N PRO A 416 15.05 -33.68 3.15
CA PRO A 416 14.43 -33.50 4.46
C PRO A 416 15.45 -33.03 5.51
N LEU A 417 15.05 -32.03 6.32
CA LEU A 417 15.90 -31.40 7.33
C LEU A 417 15.36 -31.53 8.77
N VAL A 418 14.26 -32.25 8.95
CA VAL A 418 13.68 -32.49 10.28
C VAL A 418 13.64 -34.00 10.53
N GLU A 419 14.01 -34.42 11.73
CA GLU A 419 13.99 -35.84 12.11
C GLU A 419 12.61 -36.46 11.93
N GLY A 420 12.55 -37.62 11.30
CA GLY A 420 11.31 -38.36 11.05
C GLY A 420 10.41 -37.76 9.97
N ALA A 421 10.84 -36.73 9.26
CA ALA A 421 10.08 -36.16 8.15
C ALA A 421 9.98 -37.16 6.97
N ASP A 422 8.78 -37.61 6.65
CA ASP A 422 8.49 -38.36 5.44
C ASP A 422 8.04 -37.41 4.33
N VAL A 423 8.91 -37.21 3.35
CA VAL A 423 8.68 -36.34 2.19
C VAL A 423 8.39 -37.14 0.90
N SER A 424 8.01 -38.39 1.01
CA SER A 424 7.76 -39.25 -0.15
C SER A 424 6.51 -38.87 -0.96
N GLN A 425 5.47 -38.38 -0.28
CA GLN A 425 4.18 -38.02 -0.88
C GLN A 425 3.87 -36.51 -0.82
N GLU A 426 4.29 -35.83 0.24
CA GLU A 426 4.04 -34.41 0.48
C GLU A 426 5.20 -33.76 1.23
N SER A 427 5.22 -32.43 1.31
CA SER A 427 6.18 -31.68 2.14
C SER A 427 5.88 -31.84 3.62
N TYR A 428 6.91 -31.68 4.45
CA TYR A 428 6.78 -31.67 5.91
C TYR A 428 6.87 -30.23 6.42
N ASP A 429 5.75 -29.53 6.44
CA ASP A 429 5.68 -28.06 6.73
C ASP A 429 5.64 -27.73 8.23
N ALA A 430 5.97 -28.66 9.12
CA ALA A 430 5.96 -28.47 10.56
C ALA A 430 6.92 -27.34 10.99
N LYS A 431 6.47 -26.57 11.98
CA LYS A 431 7.23 -25.48 12.59
C LYS A 431 7.97 -25.90 13.86
N GLU A 432 7.84 -27.15 14.26
CA GLU A 432 8.46 -27.77 15.43
C GLU A 432 9.14 -29.06 15.03
N GLY A 433 10.22 -29.41 15.70
CA GLY A 433 11.01 -30.61 15.43
C GLY A 433 12.49 -30.40 15.70
N ILE A 434 13.26 -31.47 15.54
CA ILE A 434 14.72 -31.46 15.68
C ILE A 434 15.33 -31.45 14.28
N VAL A 435 16.27 -30.55 14.06
CA VAL A 435 16.95 -30.37 12.76
C VAL A 435 17.98 -31.47 12.56
N THR A 436 18.01 -32.03 11.35
CA THR A 436 18.96 -33.04 10.88
C THR A 436 19.45 -32.68 9.46
N ASN A 437 20.45 -33.38 8.95
CA ASN A 437 21.01 -33.14 7.61
C ASN A 437 21.45 -31.67 7.37
N SER A 438 21.85 -30.98 8.41
CA SER A 438 22.18 -29.55 8.37
C SER A 438 23.53 -29.25 9.05
N PRO A 439 24.67 -29.70 8.49
CA PRO A 439 24.87 -30.36 7.19
C PRO A 439 24.69 -31.91 7.24
N VAL A 440 24.59 -32.52 6.06
CA VAL A 440 24.60 -33.98 5.89
C VAL A 440 25.97 -34.58 6.28
N SER A 441 27.05 -33.86 6.00
CA SER A 441 28.43 -34.18 6.38
C SER A 441 29.24 -32.87 6.54
N GLU A 442 30.34 -32.90 7.30
CA GLU A 442 31.13 -31.71 7.62
C GLU A 442 31.67 -30.96 6.39
N ASP A 443 31.96 -31.66 5.31
CA ASP A 443 32.43 -31.09 4.04
C ASP A 443 31.32 -30.37 3.25
N LYS A 444 30.07 -30.51 3.67
CA LYS A 444 28.88 -29.87 3.07
C LYS A 444 28.47 -28.57 3.77
N SER A 445 29.38 -27.96 4.55
CA SER A 445 29.19 -26.63 5.10
C SER A 445 30.41 -25.75 4.82
N VAL A 446 30.18 -24.60 4.20
CA VAL A 446 31.23 -23.62 3.91
C VAL A 446 31.76 -23.02 5.21
N LYS A 447 33.07 -22.86 5.29
CA LYS A 447 33.71 -22.22 6.46
C LYS A 447 33.98 -20.75 6.21
N TYR A 448 33.55 -19.93 7.13
CA TYR A 448 33.83 -18.50 7.19
C TYR A 448 34.65 -18.21 8.46
N ASP A 449 35.81 -17.61 8.31
CA ASP A 449 36.75 -17.35 9.42
C ASP A 449 37.06 -18.60 10.29
N GLY A 450 37.00 -19.79 9.68
CA GLY A 450 37.22 -21.07 10.33
C GLY A 450 35.98 -21.71 10.98
N GLU A 451 34.87 -21.00 11.05
CA GLU A 451 33.58 -21.51 11.55
C GLU A 451 32.70 -22.02 10.40
N ALA A 452 32.04 -23.16 10.63
CA ALA A 452 31.04 -23.74 9.74
C ALA A 452 29.69 -23.82 10.49
N LEU A 453 28.60 -23.44 9.79
CA LEU A 453 27.26 -23.58 10.39
C LEU A 453 26.89 -25.06 10.55
N CYS A 454 26.46 -25.44 11.75
CA CYS A 454 25.91 -26.77 12.05
C CYS A 454 24.64 -26.64 12.89
N LEU A 455 23.52 -27.15 12.38
CA LEU A 455 22.21 -27.07 13.03
C LEU A 455 21.69 -28.40 13.52
N ASN A 456 22.42 -29.50 13.28
CA ASN A 456 22.01 -30.85 13.66
C ASN A 456 21.78 -30.97 15.16
N GLY A 457 20.63 -31.54 15.56
CA GLY A 457 20.27 -31.72 16.96
C GLY A 457 19.62 -30.51 17.64
N LEU A 458 19.57 -29.34 16.98
CA LEU A 458 18.86 -28.17 17.47
C LEU A 458 17.36 -28.27 17.19
N THR A 459 16.56 -27.65 18.02
CA THR A 459 15.16 -27.37 17.66
C THR A 459 15.08 -26.39 16.50
N ILE A 460 14.01 -26.41 15.70
CA ILE A 460 13.81 -25.45 14.60
C ILE A 460 13.99 -24.01 15.08
N LYS A 461 13.47 -23.67 16.26
CA LYS A 461 13.59 -22.32 16.84
C LYS A 461 15.05 -21.94 17.14
N GLU A 462 15.81 -22.83 17.73
CA GLU A 462 17.24 -22.62 18.01
C GLU A 462 18.04 -22.52 16.71
N ALA A 463 17.74 -23.38 15.73
CA ALA A 463 18.38 -23.39 14.41
C ALA A 463 18.14 -22.07 13.65
N ILE A 464 16.93 -21.50 13.71
CA ILE A 464 16.65 -20.18 13.15
C ILE A 464 17.52 -19.09 13.79
N GLN A 465 17.66 -19.09 15.13
CA GLN A 465 18.47 -18.09 15.83
C GLN A 465 19.96 -18.25 15.51
N GLU A 466 20.44 -19.47 15.46
CA GLU A 466 21.84 -19.76 15.14
C GLU A 466 22.16 -19.37 13.69
N THR A 467 21.29 -19.66 12.74
CA THR A 467 21.48 -19.23 11.35
C THR A 467 21.47 -17.70 11.21
N LYS A 468 20.57 -17.01 11.94
CA LYS A 468 20.54 -15.54 12.00
C LYS A 468 21.84 -14.96 12.52
N ARG A 469 22.39 -15.53 13.62
CA ARG A 469 23.68 -15.14 14.19
C ARG A 469 24.78 -15.30 13.13
N PHE A 470 24.93 -16.52 12.60
CA PHE A 470 25.95 -16.88 11.64
C PHE A 470 25.95 -15.99 10.38
N VAL A 471 24.78 -15.83 9.77
CA VAL A 471 24.62 -14.99 8.56
C VAL A 471 25.00 -13.53 8.82
N SER A 472 24.65 -13.00 10.01
CA SER A 472 24.95 -11.61 10.37
C SER A 472 26.44 -11.40 10.70
N GLU A 473 27.05 -12.28 11.47
CA GLU A 473 28.45 -12.20 11.89
C GLU A 473 29.42 -12.35 10.71
N HIS A 474 29.11 -13.26 9.78
CA HIS A 474 29.92 -13.49 8.58
C HIS A 474 29.53 -12.62 7.38
N LYS A 475 28.66 -11.63 7.57
CA LYS A 475 28.24 -10.66 6.53
C LYS A 475 27.65 -11.30 5.26
N LEU A 476 27.03 -12.47 5.40
CA LEU A 476 26.32 -13.15 4.31
C LEU A 476 24.95 -12.56 4.06
N GLY A 477 24.46 -11.74 4.98
CA GLY A 477 23.16 -11.11 4.96
C GLY A 477 22.87 -10.39 6.29
N ARG A 478 21.58 -10.20 6.57
CA ARG A 478 21.13 -9.51 7.79
C ARG A 478 19.75 -9.99 8.24
N VAL A 479 19.44 -9.80 9.52
CA VAL A 479 18.08 -9.96 10.03
C VAL A 479 17.25 -8.74 9.62
N LYS A 480 16.05 -8.97 9.09
CA LYS A 480 15.14 -7.90 8.64
C LYS A 480 13.71 -8.20 9.05
N VAL A 481 13.00 -7.14 9.42
CA VAL A 481 11.56 -7.17 9.62
C VAL A 481 10.90 -6.62 8.36
N ASN A 482 10.02 -7.42 7.78
CA ASN A 482 9.20 -7.04 6.63
C ASN A 482 7.73 -6.97 7.03
N TYR A 483 6.98 -6.15 6.29
CA TYR A 483 5.55 -6.01 6.45
C TYR A 483 4.85 -6.29 5.11
N ARG A 484 3.66 -6.89 5.16
CA ARG A 484 2.82 -7.08 3.97
C ARG A 484 2.16 -5.77 3.55
N LEU A 485 1.91 -4.88 4.52
CA LEU A 485 1.37 -3.54 4.27
C LEU A 485 2.28 -2.78 3.29
N ARG A 486 1.69 -2.26 2.22
CA ARG A 486 2.39 -1.51 1.17
C ARG A 486 2.03 -0.03 1.25
N ASP A 487 2.89 0.81 0.68
CA ASP A 487 2.61 2.23 0.52
C ASP A 487 1.34 2.47 -0.31
N ALA A 488 0.57 3.46 0.09
CA ALA A 488 -0.69 3.76 -0.56
C ALA A 488 -0.45 4.56 -1.85
N ILE A 489 -0.97 4.09 -2.97
CA ILE A 489 -1.06 4.88 -4.20
C ILE A 489 -2.19 5.89 -3.98
N PHE A 490 -1.82 7.16 -3.83
CA PHE A 490 -2.76 8.22 -3.45
C PHE A 490 -3.32 8.94 -4.68
N SER A 491 -2.53 9.14 -5.74
CA SER A 491 -3.01 9.80 -6.96
C SER A 491 -3.96 8.93 -7.78
N ARG A 492 -4.91 9.59 -8.42
CA ARG A 492 -5.81 9.04 -9.43
C ARG A 492 -5.89 10.01 -10.60
N GLN A 493 -5.98 9.51 -11.83
CA GLN A 493 -6.12 10.31 -13.03
C GLN A 493 -7.59 10.66 -13.26
N ARG A 494 -8.16 11.42 -12.33
CA ARG A 494 -9.59 11.80 -12.31
C ARG A 494 -9.72 13.33 -12.28
N TYR A 495 -10.83 13.81 -12.80
CA TYR A 495 -11.24 15.20 -12.63
C TYR A 495 -11.92 15.38 -11.26
N TRP A 496 -12.92 14.55 -10.95
CA TRP A 496 -13.70 14.66 -9.71
C TRP A 496 -12.96 14.07 -8.51
N GLY A 497 -12.07 14.87 -7.96
CA GLY A 497 -11.19 14.58 -6.84
C GLY A 497 -10.45 15.82 -6.39
N GLU A 498 -9.91 15.84 -5.19
CA GLU A 498 -9.12 16.97 -4.70
C GLU A 498 -7.81 17.12 -5.46
N PRO A 499 -7.47 18.33 -5.93
CA PRO A 499 -6.21 18.59 -6.61
C PRO A 499 -5.02 18.51 -5.65
N PHE A 500 -3.87 18.04 -6.16
CA PHE A 500 -2.61 18.13 -5.43
C PHE A 500 -2.13 19.59 -5.35
N PRO A 501 -1.71 20.08 -4.18
CA PRO A 501 -1.19 21.44 -4.01
C PRO A 501 0.28 21.54 -4.44
N VAL A 502 0.57 21.09 -5.67
CA VAL A 502 1.92 20.93 -6.22
C VAL A 502 2.02 21.59 -7.58
N TYR A 503 3.07 22.36 -7.80
CA TYR A 503 3.48 22.80 -9.13
C TYR A 503 4.91 22.32 -9.43
N TYR A 504 5.30 22.33 -10.69
CA TYR A 504 6.63 21.91 -11.11
C TYR A 504 7.44 23.12 -11.58
N LYS A 505 8.60 23.33 -10.96
CA LYS A 505 9.56 24.34 -11.38
C LYS A 505 10.83 23.68 -11.87
N ASN A 506 11.12 23.80 -13.15
CA ASN A 506 12.24 23.11 -13.79
C ASN A 506 12.23 21.57 -13.58
N GLY A 507 11.04 20.98 -13.54
CA GLY A 507 10.83 19.55 -13.29
C GLY A 507 10.95 19.13 -11.82
N ILE A 508 11.13 20.08 -10.88
CA ILE A 508 11.17 19.84 -9.44
C ILE A 508 9.77 20.09 -8.86
N PRO A 509 9.13 19.09 -8.22
CA PRO A 509 7.87 19.29 -7.55
C PRO A 509 8.01 20.22 -6.34
N THR A 510 7.21 21.26 -6.34
CA THR A 510 7.24 22.33 -5.33
C THR A 510 5.84 22.51 -4.76
N MET A 511 5.74 22.66 -3.43
CA MET A 511 4.44 22.88 -2.78
C MET A 511 3.96 24.30 -2.98
N ILE A 512 2.68 24.46 -3.26
CA ILE A 512 1.99 25.76 -3.19
C ILE A 512 2.07 26.24 -1.74
N PRO A 513 2.29 27.54 -1.47
CA PRO A 513 2.34 28.05 -0.08
C PRO A 513 1.05 27.72 0.70
N GLU A 514 1.20 27.37 1.99
CA GLU A 514 0.08 26.93 2.85
C GLU A 514 -1.04 27.97 2.94
N GLU A 515 -0.69 29.24 2.96
CA GLU A 515 -1.65 30.36 2.98
C GLU A 515 -2.45 30.52 1.67
N CYS A 516 -2.09 29.79 0.61
CA CYS A 516 -2.78 29.80 -0.68
C CYS A 516 -3.71 28.59 -0.86
N LEU A 517 -3.84 27.75 0.16
CA LEU A 517 -4.80 26.67 0.15
C LEU A 517 -6.23 27.17 0.45
N PRO A 518 -7.26 26.51 -0.06
CA PRO A 518 -7.20 25.35 -0.95
C PRO A 518 -6.91 25.70 -2.41
N VAL A 519 -6.25 24.78 -3.12
CA VAL A 519 -6.21 24.76 -4.58
C VAL A 519 -7.52 24.18 -5.06
N GLU A 520 -8.36 24.99 -5.67
CA GLU A 520 -9.69 24.57 -6.12
C GLU A 520 -9.66 23.87 -7.50
N LEU A 521 -10.64 22.99 -7.74
CA LEU A 521 -10.79 22.33 -9.03
C LEU A 521 -11.06 23.36 -10.14
N PRO A 522 -10.27 23.35 -11.23
CA PRO A 522 -10.51 24.24 -12.36
C PRO A 522 -11.68 23.76 -13.21
N ALA A 523 -12.31 24.68 -13.92
CA ALA A 523 -13.27 24.33 -14.95
C ALA A 523 -12.57 23.62 -16.12
N VAL A 524 -13.14 22.52 -16.59
CA VAL A 524 -12.71 21.77 -17.79
C VAL A 524 -13.88 21.53 -18.73
N GLU A 525 -13.60 21.50 -20.02
CA GLU A 525 -14.63 21.21 -21.04
C GLU A 525 -14.92 19.71 -21.16
N LYS A 526 -13.95 18.86 -20.80
CA LYS A 526 -14.04 17.40 -20.91
C LYS A 526 -13.49 16.73 -19.65
N PHE A 527 -14.21 15.74 -19.13
CA PHE A 527 -13.87 14.99 -17.92
C PHE A 527 -13.07 13.71 -18.21
N LEU A 528 -12.91 13.32 -19.48
CA LEU A 528 -12.16 12.14 -19.86
C LEU A 528 -10.66 12.41 -19.78
N PRO A 529 -9.89 11.54 -19.15
CA PRO A 529 -8.43 11.53 -19.27
C PRO A 529 -8.03 11.12 -20.70
N THR A 530 -6.75 11.30 -21.01
CA THR A 530 -6.19 10.80 -22.26
C THR A 530 -6.02 9.29 -22.21
N GLU A 531 -5.99 8.61 -23.37
CA GLU A 531 -5.70 7.17 -23.45
C GLU A 531 -4.33 6.81 -22.90
N THR A 532 -3.41 7.76 -22.88
CA THR A 532 -2.05 7.63 -22.34
C THR A 532 -1.99 7.73 -20.82
N GLY A 533 -3.08 8.19 -20.16
CA GLY A 533 -3.20 8.30 -18.71
C GLY A 533 -2.85 9.67 -18.13
N GLU A 534 -2.79 10.70 -18.98
CA GLU A 534 -2.67 12.09 -18.50
C GLU A 534 -3.98 12.52 -17.84
N PRO A 535 -3.92 13.18 -16.66
CA PRO A 535 -5.12 13.57 -15.93
C PRO A 535 -5.94 14.62 -16.69
N PRO A 536 -7.28 14.62 -16.55
CA PRO A 536 -8.17 15.61 -17.18
C PRO A 536 -7.83 17.06 -16.82
N LEU A 537 -7.26 17.30 -15.64
CA LEU A 537 -6.81 18.61 -15.19
C LEU A 537 -5.75 19.24 -16.12
N GLY A 538 -4.99 18.41 -16.83
CA GLY A 538 -4.09 18.86 -17.88
C GLY A 538 -4.77 19.64 -19.02
N ASN A 539 -6.09 19.45 -19.23
CA ASN A 539 -6.89 20.16 -20.23
C ASN A 539 -7.43 21.52 -19.73
N ALA A 540 -7.33 21.83 -18.43
CA ALA A 540 -7.78 23.10 -17.90
C ALA A 540 -6.91 24.24 -18.43
N GLN A 541 -7.56 25.34 -18.86
CA GLN A 541 -6.86 26.51 -19.38
C GLN A 541 -6.24 27.33 -18.25
N ILE A 542 -6.97 27.54 -17.16
CA ILE A 542 -6.52 28.27 -15.96
C ILE A 542 -5.99 27.22 -14.98
N TRP A 543 -4.73 26.83 -15.15
CA TRP A 543 -4.09 25.77 -14.36
C TRP A 543 -2.57 25.90 -14.37
N ALA A 544 -2.05 27.12 -14.14
CA ALA A 544 -0.64 27.39 -13.97
C ALA A 544 -0.43 28.23 -12.71
N TRP A 545 0.66 27.99 -11.97
CA TRP A 545 0.97 28.71 -10.75
C TRP A 545 1.86 29.92 -11.04
N ASP A 546 1.34 31.11 -10.76
CA ASP A 546 2.12 32.35 -10.78
C ASP A 546 2.76 32.55 -9.38
N GLU A 547 4.03 32.20 -9.27
CA GLU A 547 4.79 32.26 -8.03
C GLU A 547 4.92 33.69 -7.48
N ALA A 548 5.06 34.67 -8.35
CA ALA A 548 5.22 36.09 -7.96
C ALA A 548 3.93 36.68 -7.39
N ASN A 549 2.79 36.34 -7.97
CA ASN A 549 1.48 36.84 -7.54
C ASN A 549 0.74 35.84 -6.63
N ARG A 550 1.29 34.66 -6.38
CA ARG A 550 0.73 33.57 -5.54
C ARG A 550 -0.72 33.19 -5.91
N LYS A 551 -0.98 32.95 -7.17
CA LYS A 551 -2.32 32.60 -7.68
C LYS A 551 -2.26 31.69 -8.90
N ILE A 552 -3.34 30.97 -9.12
CA ILE A 552 -3.54 30.17 -10.34
C ILE A 552 -3.96 31.10 -11.48
N VAL A 553 -3.32 30.96 -12.64
CA VAL A 553 -3.52 31.82 -13.81
C VAL A 553 -3.67 30.98 -15.08
N ASP A 554 -3.99 31.65 -16.21
CA ASP A 554 -3.99 31.03 -17.53
C ASP A 554 -2.58 30.53 -17.90
N LYS A 555 -2.47 29.31 -18.38
CA LYS A 555 -1.20 28.68 -18.81
C LYS A 555 -0.42 29.52 -19.82
N LYS A 556 -1.11 30.32 -20.64
CA LYS A 556 -0.48 31.20 -21.63
C LYS A 556 0.32 32.35 -21.00
N LEU A 557 0.08 32.64 -19.74
CA LEU A 557 0.75 33.73 -19.01
C LEU A 557 2.06 33.31 -18.33
N ILE A 558 2.33 32.01 -18.30
CA ILE A 558 3.50 31.42 -17.63
C ILE A 558 4.37 30.73 -18.68
N ASP A 559 5.68 30.88 -18.58
CA ASP A 559 6.64 30.16 -19.41
C ASP A 559 6.57 28.65 -19.05
N GLU A 560 6.59 27.76 -20.05
CA GLU A 560 6.53 26.30 -19.88
C GLU A 560 7.58 25.75 -18.90
N LYS A 561 8.64 26.50 -18.61
CA LYS A 561 9.66 26.14 -17.61
C LYS A 561 9.24 26.38 -16.16
N THR A 562 8.15 27.09 -15.94
CA THR A 562 7.67 27.51 -14.61
C THR A 562 6.37 26.86 -14.19
N VAL A 563 5.85 25.94 -14.99
CA VAL A 563 4.60 25.20 -14.72
C VAL A 563 4.88 23.79 -14.22
#